data_6fff5a88432211c123161cd380bf88a2
#
_entry.id   6fff5a88432211c123161cd380bf88a2
#
_cell.length_a   1.000
_cell.length_b   1.000
_cell.length_c   1.000
_cell.angle_alpha   90.00
_cell.angle_beta   90.00
_cell.angle_gamma   90.00
#
_symmetry.space_group_name_H-M   'P 1'
#
loop_
_entity.id
_entity.type
_entity.pdbx_description
1 polymer ?
#
loop_
_entity_poly.entity_id
_entity_poly.type
_entity_poly.pdbx_seq_one_letter_code
_entity_poly.pdbx_strand_id
1 'polypeptide(L)'
;GLLLMLSCFTFSSCIREDIQGNSPEANFESLWKIIDEQYCFLDYKHETYGLDWDEVHTRYAKRISSSMSWESLFEVLSEMVNELRDGHVNLSSSLGTSQYREWFDAYPRNFSDSIQSNYLKKDYIITSGLTYQILENNIGYIYCESFSDGIGDGNLDQMLKKLEICDGLIIDVRNNGG
;
A
#
# COMPACT_ATOMS: atom_id res chain seq x y z
N GLY A 1 -35.10 -45.88 -0.71
CA GLY A 1 -33.93 -45.05 -0.91
C GLY A 1 -34.35 -43.59 -1.15
N LEU A 2 -34.19 -42.75 -0.15
CA LEU A 2 -34.51 -41.31 -0.22
C LEU A 2 -33.26 -40.58 -0.73
N LEU A 3 -33.29 -40.08 -1.96
CA LEU A 3 -32.18 -39.30 -2.54
C LEU A 3 -32.33 -37.85 -2.09
N LEU A 4 -31.44 -37.42 -1.14
CA LEU A 4 -31.37 -36.05 -0.71
C LEU A 4 -30.56 -35.27 -1.77
N MET A 5 -31.24 -34.43 -2.57
CA MET A 5 -30.59 -33.46 -3.46
C MET A 5 -30.08 -32.28 -2.61
N LEU A 6 -28.75 -32.22 -2.39
CA LEU A 6 -28.09 -31.09 -1.77
C LEU A 6 -27.94 -29.99 -2.84
N SER A 7 -28.81 -28.98 -2.81
CA SER A 7 -28.74 -27.81 -3.66
C SER A 7 -27.63 -26.90 -3.14
N CYS A 8 -26.48 -26.91 -3.81
CA CYS A 8 -25.43 -25.90 -3.59
C CYS A 8 -25.89 -24.57 -4.17
N PHE A 9 -26.37 -23.67 -3.31
CA PHE A 9 -26.51 -22.26 -3.66
C PHE A 9 -25.10 -21.64 -3.71
N THR A 10 -24.56 -21.50 -4.91
CA THR A 10 -23.39 -20.64 -5.14
C THR A 10 -23.88 -19.20 -5.08
N PHE A 11 -23.61 -18.52 -3.97
CA PHE A 11 -23.73 -17.07 -3.92
C PHE A 11 -22.62 -16.49 -4.78
N SER A 12 -22.93 -16.22 -6.05
CA SER A 12 -22.10 -15.36 -6.90
C SER A 12 -22.34 -13.93 -6.42
N SER A 13 -21.45 -13.42 -5.58
CA SER A 13 -21.41 -12.00 -5.28
C SER A 13 -20.85 -11.30 -6.52
N CYS A 14 -21.73 -11.06 -7.51
CA CYS A 14 -21.42 -10.10 -8.55
C CYS A 14 -21.51 -8.71 -7.90
N ILE A 15 -20.37 -8.10 -7.64
CA ILE A 15 -20.29 -6.65 -7.49
C ILE A 15 -20.80 -6.11 -8.83
N ARG A 16 -22.01 -5.57 -8.85
CA ARG A 16 -22.47 -4.77 -9.99
C ARG A 16 -21.68 -3.48 -9.93
N GLU A 17 -20.66 -3.37 -10.76
CA GLU A 17 -20.15 -2.05 -11.13
C GLU A 17 -21.31 -1.34 -11.83
N ASP A 18 -21.91 -0.37 -11.16
CA ASP A 18 -22.77 0.59 -11.82
C ASP A 18 -21.90 1.33 -12.83
N ILE A 19 -22.07 1.01 -14.11
CA ILE A 19 -21.40 1.70 -15.21
C ILE A 19 -21.97 3.12 -15.22
N GLN A 20 -21.37 3.98 -14.42
CA GLN A 20 -21.67 5.40 -14.47
C GLN A 20 -21.09 5.97 -15.77
N GLY A 21 -21.81 6.92 -16.37
CA GLY A 21 -21.38 7.51 -17.63
C GLY A 21 -19.95 8.07 -17.54
N ASN A 22 -19.25 8.11 -18.67
CA ASN A 22 -17.89 8.66 -18.73
C ASN A 22 -17.95 10.21 -18.88
N SER A 23 -18.44 10.88 -17.85
CA SER A 23 -18.43 12.35 -17.74
C SER A 23 -17.60 12.79 -16.52
N PRO A 24 -17.12 14.02 -16.46
CA PRO A 24 -16.44 14.54 -15.29
C PRO A 24 -17.23 14.37 -14.00
N GLU A 25 -18.52 14.66 -14.02
CA GLU A 25 -19.41 14.50 -12.87
C GLU A 25 -19.52 13.03 -12.45
N ALA A 26 -19.73 12.13 -13.39
CA ALA A 26 -19.88 10.71 -13.11
C ALA A 26 -18.59 10.13 -12.52
N ASN A 27 -17.42 10.53 -13.02
CA ASN A 27 -16.14 10.09 -12.48
C ASN A 27 -15.90 10.64 -11.06
N PHE A 28 -16.27 11.89 -10.80
CA PHE A 28 -16.19 12.49 -9.47
C PHE A 28 -17.06 11.74 -8.46
N GLU A 29 -18.35 11.52 -8.78
CA GLU A 29 -19.28 10.82 -7.91
C GLU A 29 -18.84 9.38 -7.66
N SER A 30 -18.35 8.68 -8.69
CA SER A 30 -17.86 7.32 -8.56
C SER A 30 -16.65 7.24 -7.64
N LEU A 31 -15.67 8.14 -7.80
CA LEU A 31 -14.47 8.14 -6.97
C LEU A 31 -14.80 8.50 -5.52
N TRP A 32 -15.63 9.52 -5.30
CA TRP A 32 -16.07 9.90 -3.96
C TRP A 32 -16.78 8.72 -3.26
N LYS A 33 -17.72 8.07 -3.95
CA LYS A 33 -18.47 6.92 -3.44
C LYS A 33 -17.59 5.71 -3.13
N ILE A 34 -16.62 5.41 -3.99
CA ILE A 34 -15.68 4.30 -3.74
C ILE A 34 -14.92 4.53 -2.43
N ILE A 35 -14.47 5.76 -2.19
CA ILE A 35 -13.77 6.09 -0.94
C ILE A 35 -14.73 6.03 0.24
N ASP A 36 -15.91 6.59 0.12
CA ASP A 36 -16.94 6.58 1.16
C ASP A 36 -17.29 5.14 1.61
N GLU A 37 -17.49 4.23 0.65
CA GLU A 37 -17.92 2.86 0.92
C GLU A 37 -16.78 1.90 1.27
N GLN A 38 -15.55 2.15 0.83
CA GLN A 38 -14.47 1.16 0.87
C GLN A 38 -13.23 1.59 1.66
N TYR A 39 -13.05 2.89 1.91
CA TYR A 39 -11.89 3.35 2.67
C TYR A 39 -12.12 3.21 4.19
N CYS A 40 -11.45 2.25 4.79
CA CYS A 40 -11.70 1.82 6.17
C CYS A 40 -11.23 2.81 7.26
N PHE A 41 -10.57 3.91 6.91
CA PHE A 41 -10.01 4.84 7.88
C PHE A 41 -10.73 6.19 7.94
N LEU A 42 -11.93 6.36 7.35
CA LEU A 42 -12.66 7.65 7.39
C LEU A 42 -12.92 8.10 8.83
N ASP A 43 -13.40 7.21 9.69
CA ASP A 43 -13.64 7.53 11.12
C ASP A 43 -12.35 7.99 11.82
N TYR A 44 -11.24 7.28 11.58
CA TYR A 44 -9.93 7.66 12.13
C TYR A 44 -9.47 9.03 11.61
N LYS A 45 -9.67 9.33 10.32
CA LYS A 45 -9.34 10.63 9.74
C LYS A 45 -10.22 11.75 10.29
N HIS A 46 -11.50 11.47 10.52
CA HIS A 46 -12.40 12.39 11.18
C HIS A 46 -11.93 12.71 12.61
N GLU A 47 -11.64 11.70 13.42
CA GLU A 47 -11.20 11.89 14.81
C GLU A 47 -9.83 12.61 14.89
N THR A 48 -8.91 12.30 13.99
CA THR A 48 -7.52 12.79 14.07
C THR A 48 -7.33 14.15 13.42
N TYR A 49 -8.02 14.41 12.31
CA TYR A 49 -7.81 15.60 11.48
C TYR A 49 -9.08 16.43 11.28
N GLY A 50 -10.22 15.99 11.80
CA GLY A 50 -11.50 16.63 11.57
C GLY A 50 -12.00 16.49 10.13
N LEU A 51 -11.56 15.45 9.39
CA LEU A 51 -11.99 15.23 8.02
C LEU A 51 -13.46 14.80 8.00
N ASP A 52 -14.30 15.58 7.32
CA ASP A 52 -15.68 15.23 7.02
C ASP A 52 -15.77 14.95 5.51
N TRP A 53 -16.04 13.69 5.15
CA TRP A 53 -16.01 13.27 3.75
C TRP A 53 -17.20 13.80 2.96
N ASP A 54 -18.35 14.06 3.60
CA ASP A 54 -19.51 14.72 2.99
C ASP A 54 -19.24 16.21 2.72
N GLU A 55 -18.52 16.87 3.63
CA GLU A 55 -18.09 18.26 3.40
C GLU A 55 -17.06 18.31 2.25
N VAL A 56 -16.16 17.33 2.15
CA VAL A 56 -15.24 17.19 1.03
C VAL A 56 -16.03 17.09 -0.28
N HIS A 57 -17.03 16.19 -0.36
CA HIS A 57 -17.91 16.10 -1.53
C HIS A 57 -18.50 17.47 -1.89
N THR A 58 -19.12 18.14 -0.92
CA THR A 58 -19.78 19.42 -1.14
C THR A 58 -18.83 20.51 -1.67
N ARG A 59 -17.58 20.52 -1.22
CA ARG A 59 -16.56 21.48 -1.67
C ARG A 59 -16.09 21.18 -3.09
N TYR A 60 -15.80 19.94 -3.38
CA TYR A 60 -15.23 19.54 -4.67
C TYR A 60 -16.27 19.45 -5.77
N ALA A 61 -17.51 19.04 -5.49
CA ALA A 61 -18.61 19.06 -6.46
C ALA A 61 -18.82 20.42 -7.14
N LYS A 62 -18.58 21.52 -6.42
CA LYS A 62 -18.68 22.89 -6.96
C LYS A 62 -17.58 23.22 -7.99
N ARG A 63 -16.53 22.42 -8.04
CA ARG A 63 -15.39 22.60 -8.95
C ARG A 63 -15.54 21.75 -10.21
N ILE A 64 -16.50 20.83 -10.25
CA ILE A 64 -16.73 19.93 -11.37
C ILE A 64 -17.72 20.58 -12.34
N SER A 65 -17.45 20.45 -13.64
CA SER A 65 -18.36 20.83 -14.70
C SER A 65 -18.26 19.90 -15.90
N SER A 66 -19.35 19.72 -16.62
CA SER A 66 -19.43 18.85 -17.81
C SER A 66 -18.50 19.28 -18.95
N SER A 67 -18.01 20.51 -18.94
CA SER A 67 -17.13 21.06 -19.97
C SER A 67 -15.65 21.09 -19.58
N MET A 68 -15.29 20.59 -18.38
CA MET A 68 -13.90 20.60 -17.95
C MET A 68 -13.08 19.55 -18.71
N SER A 69 -11.79 19.83 -18.90
CA SER A 69 -10.87 18.88 -19.51
C SER A 69 -10.54 17.72 -18.57
N TRP A 70 -10.05 16.61 -19.10
CA TRP A 70 -9.63 15.45 -18.30
C TRP A 70 -8.43 15.78 -17.40
N GLU A 71 -7.54 16.65 -17.84
CA GLU A 71 -6.42 17.16 -17.05
C GLU A 71 -6.91 17.92 -15.82
N SER A 72 -7.85 18.85 -16.03
CA SER A 72 -8.45 19.64 -14.95
C SER A 72 -9.25 18.73 -13.98
N LEU A 73 -9.96 17.74 -14.50
CA LEU A 73 -10.64 16.76 -13.67
C LEU A 73 -9.63 16.00 -12.81
N PHE A 74 -8.55 15.49 -13.42
CA PHE A 74 -7.51 14.75 -12.70
C PHE A 74 -6.89 15.57 -11.57
N GLU A 75 -6.62 16.85 -11.81
CA GLU A 75 -6.12 17.76 -10.77
C GLU A 75 -7.10 17.88 -9.59
N VAL A 76 -8.40 18.15 -9.89
CA VAL A 76 -9.43 18.29 -8.85
C VAL A 76 -9.62 16.98 -8.06
N LEU A 77 -9.66 15.83 -8.74
CA LEU A 77 -9.78 14.54 -8.08
C LEU A 77 -8.55 14.19 -7.25
N SER A 78 -7.35 14.55 -7.74
CA SER A 78 -6.10 14.37 -7.00
C SER A 78 -6.08 15.16 -5.70
N GLU A 79 -6.50 16.42 -5.74
CA GLU A 79 -6.60 17.26 -4.55
C GLU A 79 -7.62 16.68 -3.56
N MET A 80 -8.78 16.22 -4.04
CA MET A 80 -9.81 15.60 -3.21
C MET A 80 -9.27 14.36 -2.48
N VAL A 81 -8.62 13.45 -3.20
CA VAL A 81 -8.06 12.23 -2.62
C VAL A 81 -6.94 12.54 -1.62
N ASN A 82 -6.15 13.57 -1.88
CA ASN A 82 -5.06 13.98 -0.98
C ASN A 82 -5.55 14.54 0.37
N GLU A 83 -6.83 14.91 0.50
CA GLU A 83 -7.41 15.28 1.80
C GLU A 83 -7.42 14.12 2.80
N LEU A 84 -7.39 12.87 2.32
CA LEU A 84 -7.24 11.70 3.16
C LEU A 84 -5.90 11.66 3.90
N ARG A 85 -4.88 12.40 3.43
CA ARG A 85 -3.52 12.40 3.98
C ARG A 85 -2.99 10.98 4.17
N ASP A 86 -3.11 10.16 3.12
CA ASP A 86 -2.72 8.76 3.15
C ASP A 86 -1.83 8.42 1.93
N GLY A 87 -0.58 8.07 2.18
CA GLY A 87 0.39 7.73 1.14
C GLY A 87 0.09 6.41 0.41
N HIS A 88 -0.86 5.62 0.90
CA HIS A 88 -1.28 4.37 0.26
C HIS A 88 -2.47 4.57 -0.70
N VAL A 89 -3.15 5.71 -0.62
CA VAL A 89 -4.24 6.04 -1.55
C VAL A 89 -3.67 6.83 -2.72
N ASN A 90 -3.65 6.21 -3.89
CA ASN A 90 -3.09 6.78 -5.10
C ASN A 90 -4.15 6.87 -6.19
N LEU A 91 -4.23 8.01 -6.89
CA LEU A 91 -5.04 8.18 -8.08
C LEU A 91 -4.14 8.09 -9.31
N SER A 92 -4.36 7.09 -10.16
CA SER A 92 -3.57 6.87 -11.37
C SER A 92 -4.44 6.93 -12.63
N SER A 93 -3.92 7.56 -13.67
CA SER A 93 -4.52 7.64 -14.99
C SER A 93 -3.45 7.70 -16.08
N SER A 94 -3.86 7.80 -17.35
CA SER A 94 -2.93 8.08 -18.45
C SER A 94 -2.23 9.45 -18.35
N LEU A 95 -2.72 10.35 -17.50
CA LEU A 95 -2.15 11.68 -17.26
C LEU A 95 -1.04 11.65 -16.20
N GLY A 96 -1.01 10.62 -15.35
CA GLY A 96 -0.04 10.50 -14.28
C GLY A 96 -0.57 9.80 -13.05
N THR A 97 0.20 9.89 -11.97
CA THR A 97 -0.18 9.37 -10.64
C THR A 97 -0.08 10.49 -9.62
N SER A 98 -1.16 10.71 -8.88
CA SER A 98 -1.19 11.57 -7.70
C SER A 98 -1.00 10.74 -6.44
N GLN A 99 -0.18 11.24 -5.52
CA GLN A 99 0.13 10.59 -4.25
C GLN A 99 0.34 11.64 -3.17
N TYR A 100 -0.23 11.43 -1.99
CA TYR A 100 0.07 12.25 -0.81
C TYR A 100 1.46 11.89 -0.26
N ARG A 101 2.38 12.87 -0.19
CA ARG A 101 3.78 12.65 0.18
C ARG A 101 4.27 13.40 1.42
N GLU A 102 3.46 14.28 2.01
CA GLU A 102 3.90 15.12 3.15
C GLU A 102 4.37 14.29 4.35
N TRP A 103 3.78 13.11 4.56
CA TRP A 103 4.24 12.20 5.61
C TRP A 103 5.68 11.74 5.41
N PHE A 104 6.11 11.57 4.16
CA PHE A 104 7.46 11.14 3.82
C PHE A 104 8.50 12.21 4.15
N ASP A 105 8.14 13.48 3.94
CA ASP A 105 9.00 14.62 4.24
C ASP A 105 9.08 14.86 5.75
N ALA A 106 7.99 14.60 6.48
CA ALA A 106 7.91 14.74 7.93
C ALA A 106 8.69 13.64 8.69
N TYR A 107 8.88 12.48 8.09
CA TYR A 107 9.55 11.33 8.71
C TYR A 107 10.75 10.88 7.87
N PRO A 108 11.94 11.46 8.10
CA PRO A 108 13.13 11.08 7.35
C PRO A 108 13.47 9.60 7.56
N ARG A 109 14.08 8.99 6.57
CA ARG A 109 14.49 7.58 6.61
C ARG A 109 15.40 7.33 7.80
N ASN A 110 15.13 6.30 8.56
CA ASN A 110 16.00 5.81 9.64
C ASN A 110 16.92 4.67 9.16
N PHE A 111 17.21 4.61 7.88
CA PHE A 111 18.04 3.61 7.22
C PHE A 111 19.13 4.28 6.39
N SER A 112 20.33 3.70 6.43
CA SER A 112 21.49 4.15 5.65
C SER A 112 22.29 2.95 5.17
N ASP A 113 22.37 2.80 3.84
CA ASP A 113 23.13 1.73 3.18
C ASP A 113 24.60 1.74 3.61
N SER A 114 25.21 2.91 3.77
CA SER A 114 26.59 3.05 4.18
C SER A 114 26.81 2.55 5.62
N ILE A 115 25.87 2.83 6.52
CA ILE A 115 25.94 2.34 7.90
C ILE A 115 25.76 0.82 7.93
N GLN A 116 24.74 0.30 7.22
CA GLN A 116 24.53 -1.14 7.13
C GLN A 116 25.77 -1.85 6.58
N SER A 117 26.32 -1.37 5.47
CA SER A 117 27.53 -1.96 4.85
C SER A 117 28.74 -1.96 5.77
N ASN A 118 28.92 -0.91 6.60
CA ASN A 118 29.98 -0.83 7.58
C ASN A 118 29.87 -1.93 8.67
N TYR A 119 28.62 -2.26 9.07
CA TYR A 119 28.37 -3.33 10.04
C TYR A 119 28.47 -4.72 9.43
N LEU A 120 27.95 -4.92 8.22
CA LEU A 120 27.98 -6.20 7.51
C LEU A 120 29.40 -6.54 6.97
N LYS A 121 30.22 -5.53 6.69
CA LYS A 121 31.57 -5.69 6.11
C LYS A 121 31.54 -6.46 4.80
N LYS A 122 32.18 -7.65 4.73
CA LYS A 122 32.30 -8.47 3.52
C LYS A 122 31.76 -9.89 3.67
N ASP A 123 31.33 -10.27 4.86
CA ASP A 123 30.99 -11.66 5.19
C ASP A 123 29.50 -11.98 5.13
N TYR A 124 28.71 -11.09 4.53
CA TYR A 124 27.28 -11.31 4.36
C TYR A 124 26.97 -12.12 3.10
N ILE A 125 25.83 -12.79 3.11
CA ILE A 125 25.31 -13.56 1.98
C ILE A 125 24.09 -12.83 1.43
N ILE A 126 24.04 -12.72 0.09
CA ILE A 126 22.87 -12.25 -0.63
C ILE A 126 22.20 -13.46 -1.28
N THR A 127 20.90 -13.60 -1.07
CA THR A 127 20.04 -14.53 -1.79
C THR A 127 18.79 -13.78 -2.26
N SER A 128 17.93 -14.37 -3.09
CA SER A 128 16.74 -13.70 -3.63
C SER A 128 15.98 -12.90 -2.56
N GLY A 129 16.02 -11.58 -2.67
CA GLY A 129 15.28 -10.67 -1.78
C GLY A 129 15.82 -10.54 -0.34
N LEU A 130 16.89 -11.26 0.03
CA LEU A 130 17.42 -11.26 1.39
C LEU A 130 18.93 -11.06 1.43
N THR A 131 19.40 -10.29 2.41
CA THR A 131 20.80 -10.23 2.83
C THR A 131 20.90 -10.73 4.26
N TYR A 132 21.83 -11.65 4.55
CA TYR A 132 21.93 -12.21 5.89
C TYR A 132 23.36 -12.53 6.30
N GLN A 133 23.58 -12.55 7.62
CA GLN A 133 24.89 -12.80 8.24
C GLN A 133 24.71 -13.25 9.69
N ILE A 134 25.73 -13.94 10.22
CA ILE A 134 25.88 -14.12 11.67
C ILE A 134 26.79 -12.99 12.18
N LEU A 135 26.24 -12.15 13.03
CA LEU A 135 26.95 -11.03 13.66
C LEU A 135 27.77 -11.51 14.87
N GLU A 136 28.57 -10.60 15.43
CA GLU A 136 29.23 -10.80 16.72
C GLU A 136 28.21 -11.23 17.79
N ASN A 137 28.65 -12.01 18.76
CA ASN A 137 27.81 -12.59 19.83
C ASN A 137 26.75 -13.57 19.33
N ASN A 138 26.98 -14.25 18.20
CA ASN A 138 26.11 -15.29 17.67
C ASN A 138 24.67 -14.85 17.40
N ILE A 139 24.51 -13.63 16.89
CA ILE A 139 23.21 -13.08 16.49
C ILE A 139 23.05 -13.20 14.98
N GLY A 140 21.98 -13.85 14.53
CA GLY A 140 21.58 -13.86 13.14
C GLY A 140 20.98 -12.51 12.71
N TYR A 141 21.44 -11.96 11.60
CA TYR A 141 20.88 -10.75 11.00
C TYR A 141 20.33 -11.08 9.63
N ILE A 142 19.12 -10.64 9.37
CA ILE A 142 18.42 -10.79 8.09
C ILE A 142 17.91 -9.41 7.70
N TYR A 143 18.25 -8.95 6.50
CA TYR A 143 17.69 -7.74 5.90
C TYR A 143 16.80 -8.12 4.72
N CYS A 144 15.56 -7.63 4.72
CA CYS A 144 14.58 -7.79 3.66
C CYS A 144 14.25 -6.41 3.09
N GLU A 145 14.77 -6.10 1.92
CA GLU A 145 14.62 -4.80 1.27
C GLU A 145 13.23 -4.59 0.68
N SER A 146 12.58 -5.66 0.23
CA SER A 146 11.27 -5.60 -0.40
C SER A 146 10.47 -6.87 -0.12
N PHE A 147 9.18 -6.74 0.10
CA PHE A 147 8.25 -7.87 0.14
C PHE A 147 7.65 -8.19 -1.23
N SER A 148 7.89 -7.35 -2.24
CA SER A 148 7.50 -7.62 -3.63
C SER A 148 8.47 -8.58 -4.33
N ASP A 149 9.69 -8.73 -3.82
CA ASP A 149 10.68 -9.65 -4.36
C ASP A 149 10.39 -11.08 -3.91
N GLY A 150 10.33 -12.00 -4.88
CA GLY A 150 10.12 -13.40 -4.58
C GLY A 150 11.32 -14.01 -3.83
N ILE A 151 11.06 -14.62 -2.68
CA ILE A 151 12.04 -15.43 -1.97
C ILE A 151 11.82 -16.87 -2.39
N GLY A 152 12.83 -17.51 -3.02
CA GLY A 152 12.74 -18.91 -3.38
C GLY A 152 12.77 -19.81 -2.13
N ASP A 153 11.92 -20.86 -2.10
CA ASP A 153 11.81 -21.78 -0.96
C ASP A 153 13.18 -22.34 -0.52
N GLY A 154 14.01 -22.79 -1.46
CA GLY A 154 15.35 -23.29 -1.14
C GLY A 154 16.29 -22.23 -0.56
N ASN A 155 16.11 -20.97 -0.91
CA ASN A 155 16.92 -19.87 -0.38
C ASN A 155 16.54 -19.54 1.06
N LEU A 156 15.25 -19.58 1.37
CA LEU A 156 14.75 -19.39 2.74
C LEU A 156 15.24 -20.51 3.65
N ASP A 157 15.10 -21.77 3.22
CA ASP A 157 15.55 -22.94 3.97
C ASP A 157 17.06 -22.90 4.24
N GLN A 158 17.85 -22.53 3.25
CA GLN A 158 19.30 -22.41 3.38
C GLN A 158 19.69 -21.32 4.40
N MET A 159 19.03 -20.18 4.34
CA MET A 159 19.24 -19.07 5.27
C MET A 159 18.89 -19.49 6.70
N LEU A 160 17.69 -20.05 6.90
CA LEU A 160 17.22 -20.50 8.22
C LEU A 160 18.14 -21.58 8.80
N LYS A 161 18.56 -22.55 7.98
CA LYS A 161 19.52 -23.60 8.43
C LYS A 161 20.85 -23.02 8.84
N LYS A 162 21.34 -21.98 8.17
CA LYS A 162 22.59 -21.30 8.55
C LYS A 162 22.46 -20.55 9.86
N LEU A 163 21.31 -19.96 10.12
CA LEU A 163 21.04 -19.14 11.29
C LEU A 163 20.47 -19.93 12.49
N GLU A 164 20.17 -21.22 12.33
CA GLU A 164 19.61 -22.06 13.42
C GLU A 164 20.50 -22.19 14.65
N ILE A 165 21.80 -21.93 14.49
CA ILE A 165 22.80 -21.98 15.59
C ILE A 165 22.89 -20.68 16.37
N CYS A 166 22.19 -19.61 15.93
CA CYS A 166 22.26 -18.30 16.56
C CYS A 166 21.41 -18.26 17.83
N ASP A 167 21.86 -17.49 18.81
CA ASP A 167 21.13 -17.28 20.08
C ASP A 167 19.93 -16.35 19.93
N GLY A 168 19.87 -15.57 18.85
CA GLY A 168 18.76 -14.66 18.52
C GLY A 168 18.82 -14.21 17.07
N LEU A 169 17.71 -13.65 16.60
CA LEU A 169 17.58 -13.10 15.24
C LEU A 169 17.17 -11.65 15.27
N ILE A 170 17.78 -10.86 14.38
CA ILE A 170 17.34 -9.52 14.00
C ILE A 170 16.80 -9.62 12.58
N ILE A 171 15.52 -9.31 12.40
CA ILE A 171 14.90 -9.18 11.09
C ILE A 171 14.72 -7.69 10.81
N ASP A 172 15.53 -7.17 9.90
CA ASP A 172 15.55 -5.77 9.53
C ASP A 172 14.72 -5.54 8.27
N VAL A 173 13.62 -4.83 8.44
CA VAL A 173 12.70 -4.44 7.36
C VAL A 173 12.67 -2.92 7.17
N ARG A 174 13.65 -2.20 7.71
CA ARG A 174 13.75 -0.76 7.50
C ARG A 174 13.98 -0.48 6.02
N ASN A 175 13.36 0.59 5.52
CA ASN A 175 13.38 0.95 4.10
C ASN A 175 12.74 -0.10 3.15
N ASN A 176 11.96 -1.05 3.69
CA ASN A 176 11.19 -1.96 2.87
C ASN A 176 10.03 -1.20 2.21
N GLY A 177 9.93 -1.28 0.90
CA GLY A 177 8.93 -0.56 0.11
C GLY A 177 7.67 -1.37 -0.23
N GLY A 178 7.56 -2.59 0.28
CA GLY A 178 6.48 -3.53 -0.04
C GLY A 178 6.89 -4.55 -1.07
#